data_c783efb7c7768f7bc385e21f35193105
#
_entry.id   c783efb7c7768f7bc385e21f35193105
#
_cell.length_a   1.000
_cell.length_b   1.000
_cell.length_c   1.000
_cell.angle_alpha   90.00
_cell.angle_beta   90.00
_cell.angle_gamma   90.00
#
_symmetry.space_group_name_H-M   'P 1'
#
loop_
_entity.id
_entity.type
_entity.pdbx_description
1 polymer ?
#
loop_
_entity_poly.entity_id
_entity_poly.type
_entity_poly.pdbx_seq_one_letter_code
_entity_poly.pdbx_strand_id
1 'polypeptide(L)'
;KTIQKAENIKAVVFKRETLDRLVLGKWTGIPIMLLLLAFIFWLTICGANYPSHFLSWLFAQIGTLLDSLLLALEIPEWLRSCLTDGIYRTLSWVVAVMLPPMSIFFPLFAILEECGYLPRVAFHLDTCFKKAGTCGKQGLTTCMALGCNAAGVTGCSMIESPRERLIAILTNSFTPCNGRLPMLIAIVIMFFAADSTFFAAFVMLFLLIFSFSATLTVSSLLSRTILKGMPSAFHLELPPYRKPQIGAIIVKSLRDRALFVLLRAIVIAAPAGLFIWILTHTQLNSQPVILGMAEFLSPLAEPFGMDGIILLAFLLGWPANEIVIPLMLMMYLSTGSMVEMENYTALHQILTANGWTWQTAASVLVFSLFHWPCSTTCLTIHKETGSIKWTLLAILLPTVTGFTLCFLLQQLFKIIALVPAVF
;
A
#
# COMPACT_ATOMS: atom_id res chain seq x y z
N LYS A 1 19.89 -42.93 -28.65
CA LYS A 1 18.98 -41.73 -28.56
C LYS A 1 17.89 -41.90 -27.47
N THR A 2 17.24 -43.09 -27.37
CA THR A 2 16.17 -43.37 -26.39
C THR A 2 16.68 -43.43 -24.95
N ILE A 3 17.83 -44.05 -24.72
CA ILE A 3 18.48 -44.15 -23.39
C ILE A 3 18.92 -42.75 -22.91
N GLN A 4 19.57 -41.96 -23.73
CA GLN A 4 19.97 -40.58 -23.42
C GLN A 4 18.77 -39.67 -23.13
N LYS A 5 17.63 -39.89 -23.79
CA LYS A 5 16.37 -39.17 -23.52
C LYS A 5 15.79 -39.58 -22.17
N ALA A 6 15.89 -40.87 -21.83
CA ALA A 6 15.42 -41.37 -20.53
C ALA A 6 16.31 -40.89 -19.35
N GLU A 7 17.63 -40.85 -19.51
CA GLU A 7 18.56 -40.29 -18.52
C GLU A 7 18.35 -38.78 -18.32
N ASN A 8 18.18 -38.03 -19.41
CA ASN A 8 17.83 -36.60 -19.33
C ASN A 8 16.50 -36.35 -18.60
N ILE A 9 15.50 -37.19 -18.84
CA ILE A 9 14.19 -37.09 -18.14
C ILE A 9 14.39 -37.38 -16.64
N LYS A 10 15.12 -38.45 -16.28
CA LYS A 10 15.40 -38.77 -14.89
C LYS A 10 16.20 -37.66 -14.17
N ALA A 11 17.22 -37.08 -14.82
CA ALA A 11 17.97 -35.97 -14.28
C ALA A 11 17.11 -34.71 -14.07
N VAL A 12 16.20 -34.40 -14.99
CA VAL A 12 15.27 -33.28 -14.87
C VAL A 12 14.26 -33.52 -13.74
N VAL A 13 13.74 -34.75 -13.61
CA VAL A 13 12.81 -35.11 -12.53
C VAL A 13 13.51 -35.05 -11.17
N PHE A 14 14.70 -35.61 -11.04
CA PHE A 14 15.48 -35.57 -9.80
C PHE A 14 15.82 -34.14 -9.37
N LYS A 15 16.19 -33.27 -10.32
CA LYS A 15 16.45 -31.85 -10.04
C LYS A 15 15.20 -31.10 -9.57
N ARG A 16 14.02 -31.46 -10.13
CA ARG A 16 12.72 -30.91 -9.69
C ARG A 16 12.35 -31.35 -8.28
N GLU A 17 12.49 -32.64 -7.98
CA GLU A 17 12.21 -33.18 -6.64
C GLU A 17 13.12 -32.57 -5.58
N THR A 18 14.39 -32.34 -5.88
CA THR A 18 15.35 -31.70 -4.97
C THR A 18 14.97 -30.24 -4.71
N LEU A 19 14.60 -29.47 -5.75
CA LEU A 19 14.10 -28.10 -5.63
C LEU A 19 12.80 -28.05 -4.82
N ASP A 20 11.86 -28.94 -5.11
CA ASP A 20 10.59 -29.00 -4.38
C ASP A 20 10.81 -29.37 -2.90
N ARG A 21 11.71 -30.29 -2.62
CA ARG A 21 12.08 -30.65 -1.22
C ARG A 21 12.66 -29.44 -0.47
N LEU A 22 13.48 -28.62 -1.13
CA LEU A 22 14.06 -27.41 -0.54
C LEU A 22 12.98 -26.33 -0.34
N VAL A 23 12.17 -26.08 -1.36
CA VAL A 23 11.17 -24.99 -1.36
C VAL A 23 9.94 -25.34 -0.51
N LEU A 24 9.52 -26.61 -0.48
CA LEU A 24 8.37 -27.08 0.30
C LEU A 24 8.74 -27.54 1.72
N GLY A 25 10.04 -27.60 2.04
CA GLY A 25 10.51 -27.93 3.37
C GLY A 25 10.01 -26.96 4.43
N LYS A 26 9.50 -27.46 5.56
CA LYS A 26 8.93 -26.63 6.63
C LYS A 26 9.95 -25.66 7.23
N TRP A 27 11.22 -26.05 7.32
CA TRP A 27 12.31 -25.24 7.89
C TRP A 27 13.09 -24.45 6.85
N THR A 28 13.09 -24.87 5.61
CA THR A 28 13.84 -24.21 4.51
C THR A 28 12.95 -23.34 3.64
N GLY A 29 11.72 -23.76 3.39
CA GLY A 29 10.80 -23.07 2.49
C GLY A 29 10.33 -21.71 3.01
N ILE A 30 10.03 -21.58 4.31
CA ILE A 30 9.61 -20.30 4.90
C ILE A 30 10.71 -19.24 4.83
N PRO A 31 11.98 -19.51 5.26
CA PRO A 31 13.07 -18.57 5.08
C PRO A 31 13.34 -18.20 3.63
N ILE A 32 13.28 -19.16 2.69
CA ILE A 32 13.47 -18.89 1.26
C ILE A 32 12.36 -17.97 0.75
N MET A 33 11.12 -18.22 1.14
CA MET A 33 9.96 -17.38 0.79
C MET A 33 10.15 -15.94 1.28
N LEU A 34 10.54 -15.77 2.55
CA LEU A 34 10.77 -14.45 3.14
C LEU A 34 11.95 -13.72 2.49
N LEU A 35 13.05 -14.42 2.25
CA LEU A 35 14.22 -13.85 1.57
C LEU A 35 13.90 -13.42 0.14
N LEU A 36 13.16 -14.24 -0.62
CA LEU A 36 12.77 -13.88 -1.98
C LEU A 36 11.81 -12.70 -2.00
N LEU A 37 10.84 -12.66 -1.09
CA LEU A 37 9.94 -11.53 -0.93
C LEU A 37 10.70 -10.26 -0.57
N ALA A 38 11.61 -10.34 0.41
CA ALA A 38 12.47 -9.22 0.80
C ALA A 38 13.36 -8.74 -0.36
N PHE A 39 13.91 -9.67 -1.16
CA PHE A 39 14.70 -9.34 -2.35
C PHE A 39 13.88 -8.60 -3.40
N ILE A 40 12.64 -9.03 -3.68
CA ILE A 40 11.75 -8.37 -4.62
C ILE A 40 11.42 -6.95 -4.14
N PHE A 41 11.10 -6.77 -2.85
CA PHE A 41 10.85 -5.45 -2.29
C PHE A 41 12.10 -4.56 -2.33
N TRP A 42 13.25 -5.10 -1.94
CA TRP A 42 14.50 -4.35 -2.02
C TRP A 42 14.80 -3.90 -3.46
N LEU A 43 14.67 -4.81 -4.43
CA LEU A 43 14.88 -4.49 -5.84
C LEU A 43 13.85 -3.47 -6.35
N THR A 44 12.60 -3.57 -5.91
CA THR A 44 11.54 -2.63 -6.27
C THR A 44 11.83 -1.23 -5.72
N ILE A 45 12.17 -1.12 -4.44
CA ILE A 45 12.44 0.18 -3.79
C ILE A 45 13.73 0.80 -4.35
N CYS A 46 14.85 0.07 -4.33
CA CYS A 46 16.13 0.59 -4.81
C CYS A 46 16.11 0.85 -6.32
N GLY A 47 15.48 -0.04 -7.09
CA GLY A 47 15.40 0.08 -8.53
C GLY A 47 14.44 1.20 -8.99
N ALA A 48 13.43 1.53 -8.19
CA ALA A 48 12.48 2.59 -8.52
C ALA A 48 13.02 3.99 -8.25
N ASN A 49 13.93 4.16 -7.30
CA ASN A 49 14.43 5.49 -6.88
C ASN A 49 14.96 6.31 -8.06
N TYR A 50 15.92 5.75 -8.83
CA TYR A 50 16.51 6.48 -9.97
C TYR A 50 15.47 6.88 -11.03
N PRO A 51 14.61 5.98 -11.53
CA PRO A 51 13.54 6.36 -12.46
C PRO A 51 12.54 7.34 -11.87
N SER A 52 12.21 7.26 -10.59
CA SER A 52 11.29 8.21 -9.93
C SER A 52 11.89 9.60 -9.88
N HIS A 53 13.14 9.76 -9.44
CA HIS A 53 13.84 11.04 -9.45
C HIS A 53 13.96 11.63 -10.87
N PHE A 54 14.28 10.78 -11.86
CA PHE A 54 14.32 11.23 -13.25
C PHE A 54 12.96 11.72 -13.75
N LEU A 55 11.89 10.98 -13.46
CA LEU A 55 10.53 11.40 -13.83
C LEU A 55 10.11 12.69 -13.11
N SER A 56 10.39 12.80 -11.81
CA SER A 56 10.10 14.01 -11.03
C SER A 56 10.81 15.22 -11.61
N TRP A 57 12.10 15.09 -11.94
CA TRP A 57 12.86 16.14 -12.59
C TRP A 57 12.28 16.49 -13.98
N LEU A 58 11.98 15.49 -14.80
CA LEU A 58 11.41 15.69 -16.14
C LEU A 58 10.06 16.43 -16.05
N PHE A 59 9.18 15.98 -15.15
CA PHE A 59 7.89 16.64 -14.96
C PHE A 59 8.02 18.05 -14.38
N ALA A 60 9.00 18.29 -13.51
CA ALA A 60 9.29 19.66 -13.07
C ALA A 60 9.66 20.58 -14.24
N GLN A 61 10.51 20.11 -15.17
CA GLN A 61 10.86 20.88 -16.38
C GLN A 61 9.64 21.14 -17.30
N ILE A 62 8.79 20.11 -17.47
CA ILE A 62 7.55 20.26 -18.24
C ILE A 62 6.60 21.24 -17.54
N GLY A 63 6.52 21.19 -16.20
CA GLY A 63 5.72 22.11 -15.40
C GLY A 63 6.15 23.56 -15.57
N THR A 64 7.47 23.87 -15.55
CA THR A 64 7.97 25.21 -15.79
C THR A 64 7.71 25.69 -17.23
N LEU A 65 7.82 24.79 -18.21
CA LEU A 65 7.47 25.10 -19.60
C LEU A 65 5.97 25.36 -19.75
N LEU A 66 5.13 24.57 -19.11
CA LEU A 66 3.67 24.76 -19.11
C LEU A 66 3.31 26.10 -18.48
N ASP A 67 3.90 26.45 -17.33
CA ASP A 67 3.66 27.72 -16.65
C ASP A 67 4.09 28.91 -17.50
N SER A 68 5.26 28.86 -18.14
CA SER A 68 5.75 29.89 -19.06
C SER A 68 4.88 30.05 -20.31
N LEU A 69 4.36 28.93 -20.84
CA LEU A 69 3.43 28.94 -21.98
C LEU A 69 2.10 29.59 -21.63
N LEU A 70 1.55 29.23 -20.47
CA LEU A 70 0.28 29.78 -19.97
C LEU A 70 0.44 31.28 -19.67
N LEU A 71 1.60 31.69 -19.17
CA LEU A 71 1.95 33.12 -18.99
C LEU A 71 2.01 33.87 -20.33
N ALA A 72 2.63 33.30 -21.35
CA ALA A 72 2.71 33.86 -22.68
C ALA A 72 1.35 33.98 -23.38
N LEU A 73 0.39 33.15 -23.02
CA LEU A 73 -1.00 33.18 -23.48
C LEU A 73 -1.87 34.17 -22.68
N GLU A 74 -1.29 34.94 -21.75
CA GLU A 74 -1.98 35.93 -20.90
C GLU A 74 -3.15 35.32 -20.11
N ILE A 75 -3.05 34.04 -19.72
CA ILE A 75 -4.07 33.35 -18.96
C ILE A 75 -4.12 33.94 -17.53
N PRO A 76 -5.33 34.16 -16.96
CA PRO A 76 -5.49 34.69 -15.60
C PRO A 76 -4.72 33.84 -14.57
N GLU A 77 -4.08 34.51 -13.60
CA GLU A 77 -3.23 33.85 -12.59
C GLU A 77 -3.91 32.70 -11.84
N TRP A 78 -5.18 32.89 -11.47
CA TRP A 78 -5.96 31.86 -10.79
C TRP A 78 -6.11 30.57 -11.63
N LEU A 79 -6.33 30.70 -12.95
CA LEU A 79 -6.49 29.56 -13.85
C LEU A 79 -5.15 28.89 -14.13
N ARG A 80 -4.08 29.68 -14.26
CA ARG A 80 -2.71 29.19 -14.40
C ARG A 80 -2.31 28.36 -13.19
N SER A 81 -2.44 28.90 -11.97
CA SER A 81 -2.14 28.18 -10.73
C SER A 81 -3.03 26.93 -10.56
N CYS A 82 -4.30 26.99 -10.92
CA CYS A 82 -5.19 25.84 -10.90
C CYS A 82 -4.69 24.69 -11.79
N LEU A 83 -4.25 25.02 -13.02
CA LEU A 83 -3.77 24.02 -13.97
C LEU A 83 -2.38 23.50 -13.60
N THR A 84 -1.45 24.38 -13.17
CA THR A 84 -0.06 24.01 -12.86
C THR A 84 0.07 23.39 -11.47
N ASP A 85 -0.34 24.09 -10.41
CA ASP A 85 -0.16 23.64 -9.03
C ASP A 85 -1.25 22.65 -8.57
N GLY A 86 -2.48 22.82 -9.06
CA GLY A 86 -3.58 21.94 -8.73
C GLY A 86 -3.52 20.61 -9.49
N ILE A 87 -3.78 20.64 -10.79
CA ILE A 87 -3.95 19.45 -11.61
C ILE A 87 -2.60 18.83 -12.00
N TYR A 88 -1.74 19.62 -12.67
CA TYR A 88 -0.50 19.10 -13.23
C TYR A 88 0.45 18.56 -12.15
N ARG A 89 0.66 19.32 -11.08
CA ARG A 89 1.56 18.94 -9.98
C ARG A 89 1.12 17.66 -9.28
N THR A 90 -0.18 17.51 -9.01
CA THR A 90 -0.75 16.28 -8.44
C THR A 90 -0.58 15.09 -9.38
N LEU A 91 -0.88 15.25 -10.66
CA LEU A 91 -0.70 14.19 -11.67
C LEU A 91 0.76 13.78 -11.80
N SER A 92 1.66 14.75 -11.93
CA SER A 92 3.10 14.52 -12.07
C SER A 92 3.65 13.74 -10.89
N TRP A 93 3.25 14.14 -9.68
CA TRP A 93 3.60 13.44 -8.45
C TRP A 93 3.16 11.98 -8.46
N VAL A 94 1.86 11.74 -8.68
CA VAL A 94 1.29 10.40 -8.70
C VAL A 94 1.99 9.51 -9.74
N VAL A 95 2.24 10.04 -10.94
CA VAL A 95 2.91 9.28 -12.01
C VAL A 95 4.37 8.99 -11.65
N ALA A 96 5.13 10.00 -11.17
CA ALA A 96 6.53 9.84 -10.83
C ALA A 96 6.79 8.85 -9.71
N VAL A 97 5.92 8.82 -8.70
CA VAL A 97 6.06 7.94 -7.53
C VAL A 97 5.49 6.54 -7.77
N MET A 98 4.38 6.41 -8.52
CA MET A 98 3.71 5.11 -8.70
C MET A 98 4.25 4.29 -9.87
N LEU A 99 4.59 4.92 -11.00
CA LEU A 99 4.97 4.21 -12.23
C LEU A 99 6.23 3.35 -12.08
N PRO A 100 7.37 3.85 -11.53
CA PRO A 100 8.60 3.07 -11.48
C PRO A 100 8.50 1.82 -10.57
N PRO A 101 7.99 1.91 -9.33
CA PRO A 101 7.82 0.72 -8.49
C PRO A 101 6.90 -0.32 -9.12
N MET A 102 5.79 0.10 -9.74
CA MET A 102 4.86 -0.81 -10.41
C MET A 102 5.48 -1.49 -11.62
N SER A 103 6.30 -0.74 -12.40
CA SER A 103 7.00 -1.27 -13.57
C SER A 103 8.06 -2.33 -13.23
N ILE A 104 8.56 -2.34 -12.01
CA ILE A 104 9.51 -3.35 -11.52
C ILE A 104 8.76 -4.49 -10.84
N PHE A 105 7.84 -4.18 -9.93
CA PHE A 105 7.14 -5.18 -9.11
C PHE A 105 6.28 -6.13 -9.94
N PHE A 106 5.44 -5.62 -10.84
CA PHE A 106 4.52 -6.47 -11.61
C PHE A 106 5.21 -7.49 -12.52
N PRO A 107 6.26 -7.14 -13.30
CA PRO A 107 7.01 -8.14 -14.06
C PRO A 107 7.71 -9.17 -13.17
N LEU A 108 8.33 -8.77 -12.06
CA LEU A 108 8.99 -9.70 -11.14
C LEU A 108 7.99 -10.71 -10.56
N PHE A 109 6.83 -10.21 -10.13
CA PHE A 109 5.78 -11.06 -9.59
C PHE A 109 5.20 -12.01 -10.66
N ALA A 110 4.99 -11.52 -11.88
CA ALA A 110 4.53 -12.33 -13.01
C ALA A 110 5.55 -13.41 -13.43
N ILE A 111 6.85 -13.12 -13.32
CA ILE A 111 7.91 -14.12 -13.52
C ILE A 111 7.81 -15.24 -12.48
N LEU A 112 7.61 -14.91 -11.20
CA LEU A 112 7.42 -15.90 -10.13
C LEU A 112 6.14 -16.74 -10.34
N GLU A 113 5.09 -16.12 -10.85
CA GLU A 113 3.83 -16.77 -11.20
C GLU A 113 4.06 -17.81 -12.31
N GLU A 114 4.69 -17.41 -13.44
CA GLU A 114 4.97 -18.31 -14.56
C GLU A 114 5.99 -19.39 -14.23
N CYS A 115 6.98 -19.12 -13.39
CA CYS A 115 7.92 -20.12 -12.91
C CYS A 115 7.25 -21.22 -12.07
N GLY A 116 5.99 -21.00 -11.61
CA GLY A 116 5.28 -21.93 -10.74
C GLY A 116 5.72 -21.86 -9.29
N TYR A 117 6.39 -20.77 -8.87
CA TYR A 117 6.82 -20.58 -7.47
C TYR A 117 5.64 -20.19 -6.56
N LEU A 118 4.70 -19.38 -7.06
CA LEU A 118 3.58 -18.90 -6.25
C LEU A 118 2.69 -20.00 -5.66
N PRO A 119 2.33 -21.10 -6.38
CA PRO A 119 1.61 -22.22 -5.76
C PRO A 119 2.33 -22.82 -4.54
N ARG A 120 3.66 -22.80 -4.51
CA ARG A 120 4.47 -23.30 -3.40
C ARG A 120 4.42 -22.37 -2.19
N VAL A 121 4.36 -21.05 -2.42
CA VAL A 121 4.08 -20.07 -1.36
C VAL A 121 2.69 -20.29 -0.75
N ALA A 122 1.67 -20.53 -1.60
CA ALA A 122 0.32 -20.85 -1.14
C ALA A 122 0.30 -22.07 -0.22
N PHE A 123 1.09 -23.09 -0.53
CA PHE A 123 1.19 -24.30 0.30
C PHE A 123 1.69 -24.01 1.73
N HIS A 124 2.72 -23.17 1.88
CA HIS A 124 3.23 -22.81 3.21
C HIS A 124 2.20 -22.03 4.04
N LEU A 125 1.47 -21.14 3.40
CA LEU A 125 0.48 -20.30 4.06
C LEU A 125 -0.87 -20.99 4.26
N ASP A 126 -1.13 -22.09 3.57
CA ASP A 126 -2.40 -22.81 3.58
C ASP A 126 -2.85 -23.23 4.99
N THR A 127 -1.91 -23.72 5.81
CA THR A 127 -2.20 -24.11 7.19
C THR A 127 -2.70 -22.93 8.05
N CYS A 128 -2.13 -21.74 7.86
CA CYS A 128 -2.53 -20.53 8.59
C CYS A 128 -3.91 -20.06 8.12
N PHE A 129 -4.13 -19.99 6.81
CA PHE A 129 -5.39 -19.52 6.23
C PHE A 129 -6.53 -20.52 6.40
N LYS A 130 -6.29 -21.82 6.40
CA LYS A 130 -7.29 -22.84 6.74
C LYS A 130 -7.79 -22.68 8.18
N LYS A 131 -6.91 -22.40 9.14
CA LYS A 131 -7.33 -22.10 10.53
C LYS A 131 -8.18 -20.82 10.61
N ALA A 132 -7.95 -19.87 9.71
CA ALA A 132 -8.77 -18.66 9.56
C ALA A 132 -10.07 -18.89 8.77
N GLY A 133 -10.35 -20.12 8.30
CA GLY A 133 -11.57 -20.48 7.58
C GLY A 133 -11.57 -20.13 6.09
N THR A 134 -10.37 -20.00 5.49
CA THR A 134 -10.14 -19.67 4.08
C THR A 134 -9.10 -20.61 3.46
N CYS A 135 -8.68 -20.41 2.22
CA CYS A 135 -7.70 -21.25 1.53
C CYS A 135 -6.33 -20.60 1.39
N GLY A 136 -5.29 -21.40 1.18
CA GLY A 136 -3.91 -20.94 0.99
C GLY A 136 -3.70 -19.99 -0.19
N LYS A 137 -4.60 -20.01 -1.20
CA LYS A 137 -4.56 -19.04 -2.31
C LYS A 137 -4.74 -17.59 -1.83
N GLN A 138 -5.40 -17.37 -0.68
CA GLN A 138 -5.48 -16.04 -0.05
C GLN A 138 -4.10 -15.51 0.35
N GLY A 139 -3.17 -16.39 0.76
CA GLY A 139 -1.80 -15.99 1.03
C GLY A 139 -1.09 -15.40 -0.18
N LEU A 140 -1.35 -15.93 -1.39
CA LEU A 140 -0.83 -15.36 -2.63
C LEU A 140 -1.37 -13.95 -2.89
N THR A 141 -2.68 -13.78 -2.75
CA THR A 141 -3.29 -12.46 -2.97
C THR A 141 -2.82 -11.44 -1.93
N THR A 142 -2.54 -11.88 -0.69
CA THR A 142 -1.92 -11.06 0.36
C THR A 142 -0.49 -10.64 -0.03
N CYS A 143 0.32 -11.55 -0.60
CA CYS A 143 1.64 -11.20 -1.13
C CYS A 143 1.57 -10.21 -2.30
N MET A 144 0.57 -10.37 -3.20
CA MET A 144 0.33 -9.38 -4.27
C MET A 144 -0.10 -8.02 -3.71
N ALA A 145 -0.88 -8.01 -2.64
CA ALA A 145 -1.37 -6.81 -1.99
C ALA A 145 -0.25 -5.97 -1.38
N LEU A 146 0.84 -6.59 -0.90
CA LEU A 146 2.04 -5.86 -0.45
C LEU A 146 2.63 -4.97 -1.55
N GLY A 147 2.56 -5.40 -2.80
CA GLY A 147 2.94 -4.54 -3.93
C GLY A 147 1.88 -3.51 -4.25
N CYS A 148 0.63 -3.96 -4.46
CA CYS A 148 -0.50 -3.11 -4.77
C CYS A 148 -1.81 -3.79 -4.36
N ASN A 149 -2.62 -3.13 -3.54
CA ASN A 149 -3.91 -3.67 -3.09
C ASN A 149 -4.87 -3.93 -4.25
N ALA A 150 -4.90 -3.08 -5.27
CA ALA A 150 -5.72 -3.32 -6.47
C ALA A 150 -5.29 -4.60 -7.22
N ALA A 151 -3.98 -4.87 -7.29
CA ALA A 151 -3.47 -6.12 -7.88
C ALA A 151 -3.83 -7.34 -7.01
N GLY A 152 -3.74 -7.21 -5.68
CA GLY A 152 -4.18 -8.26 -4.75
C GLY A 152 -5.65 -8.61 -4.95
N VAL A 153 -6.53 -7.62 -5.07
CA VAL A 153 -7.97 -7.79 -5.34
C VAL A 153 -8.20 -8.50 -6.68
N THR A 154 -7.54 -8.06 -7.75
CA THR A 154 -7.63 -8.74 -9.06
C THR A 154 -7.12 -10.19 -8.97
N GLY A 155 -6.05 -10.41 -8.20
CA GLY A 155 -5.50 -11.75 -7.94
C GLY A 155 -6.46 -12.69 -7.23
N CYS A 156 -7.46 -12.18 -6.50
CA CYS A 156 -8.48 -13.00 -5.85
C CYS A 156 -9.33 -13.80 -6.85
N SER A 157 -9.32 -13.45 -8.14
CA SER A 157 -9.96 -14.23 -9.20
C SER A 157 -9.42 -15.67 -9.32
N MET A 158 -8.19 -15.93 -8.83
CA MET A 158 -7.60 -17.28 -8.76
C MET A 158 -8.28 -18.18 -7.72
N ILE A 159 -9.07 -17.62 -6.79
CA ILE A 159 -9.78 -18.36 -5.76
C ILE A 159 -11.11 -18.83 -6.34
N GLU A 160 -11.30 -20.14 -6.41
CA GLU A 160 -12.47 -20.78 -7.06
C GLU A 160 -13.75 -20.59 -6.25
N SER A 161 -13.64 -20.72 -4.91
CA SER A 161 -14.79 -20.55 -4.00
C SER A 161 -15.22 -19.08 -3.96
N PRO A 162 -16.45 -18.72 -4.38
CA PRO A 162 -16.95 -17.35 -4.33
C PRO A 162 -16.91 -16.75 -2.93
N ARG A 163 -17.19 -17.57 -1.91
CA ARG A 163 -17.14 -17.18 -0.50
C ARG A 163 -15.73 -16.79 -0.05
N GLU A 164 -14.75 -17.64 -0.33
CA GLU A 164 -13.36 -17.40 0.06
C GLU A 164 -12.74 -16.25 -0.75
N ARG A 165 -13.10 -16.15 -2.03
CA ARG A 165 -12.75 -15.01 -2.87
C ARG A 165 -13.23 -13.70 -2.25
N LEU A 166 -14.47 -13.66 -1.77
CA LEU A 166 -15.03 -12.47 -1.15
C LEU A 166 -14.33 -12.14 0.18
N ILE A 167 -14.02 -13.13 1.03
CA ILE A 167 -13.25 -12.92 2.25
C ILE A 167 -11.86 -12.34 1.89
N ALA A 168 -11.19 -12.91 0.90
CA ALA A 168 -9.87 -12.43 0.45
C ALA A 168 -9.93 -10.98 -0.06
N ILE A 169 -10.96 -10.61 -0.83
CA ILE A 169 -11.18 -9.23 -1.30
C ILE A 169 -11.39 -8.27 -0.12
N LEU A 170 -12.27 -8.63 0.83
CA LEU A 170 -12.61 -7.79 1.97
C LEU A 170 -11.42 -7.56 2.93
N THR A 171 -10.53 -8.54 3.05
CA THR A 171 -9.38 -8.46 3.95
C THR A 171 -8.09 -8.01 3.27
N ASN A 172 -8.11 -7.84 1.94
CA ASN A 172 -6.93 -7.46 1.16
C ASN A 172 -6.32 -6.12 1.63
N SER A 173 -7.15 -5.16 2.03
CA SER A 173 -6.73 -3.82 2.43
C SER A 173 -6.05 -3.74 3.80
N PHE A 174 -6.09 -4.82 4.59
CA PHE A 174 -5.33 -4.93 5.83
C PHE A 174 -3.82 -5.07 5.58
N THR A 175 -3.44 -5.50 4.39
CA THR A 175 -2.04 -5.61 3.99
C THR A 175 -1.54 -4.25 3.47
N PRO A 176 -0.47 -3.67 4.05
CA PRO A 176 0.08 -2.41 3.58
C PRO A 176 0.68 -2.59 2.18
N CYS A 177 0.24 -1.77 1.24
CA CYS A 177 0.80 -1.75 -0.11
C CYS A 177 2.05 -0.87 -0.20
N ASN A 178 2.76 -0.97 -1.31
CA ASN A 178 3.97 -0.18 -1.56
C ASN A 178 3.75 1.34 -1.40
N GLY A 179 2.55 1.85 -1.71
CA GLY A 179 2.23 3.26 -1.51
C GLY A 179 2.09 3.71 -0.05
N ARG A 180 1.91 2.77 0.89
CA ARG A 180 1.90 3.06 2.34
C ARG A 180 3.29 2.94 2.96
N LEU A 181 4.18 2.11 2.37
CA LEU A 181 5.51 1.83 2.93
C LEU A 181 6.38 3.08 3.13
N PRO A 182 6.48 4.04 2.18
CA PRO A 182 7.30 5.23 2.37
C PRO A 182 6.91 6.03 3.62
N MET A 183 5.60 6.21 3.86
CA MET A 183 5.08 6.88 5.05
C MET A 183 5.43 6.11 6.33
N LEU A 184 5.22 4.79 6.34
CA LEU A 184 5.56 3.95 7.49
C LEU A 184 7.06 4.02 7.80
N ILE A 185 7.92 3.90 6.78
CA ILE A 185 9.37 3.97 6.91
C ILE A 185 9.79 5.33 7.43
N ALA A 186 9.28 6.42 6.86
CA ALA A 186 9.61 7.78 7.29
C ALA A 186 9.28 8.01 8.77
N ILE A 187 8.07 7.65 9.22
CA ILE A 187 7.66 7.82 10.62
C ILE A 187 8.49 6.93 11.55
N VAL A 188 8.78 5.69 11.17
CA VAL A 188 9.60 4.79 11.98
C VAL A 188 11.03 5.32 12.13
N ILE A 189 11.63 5.82 11.06
CA ILE A 189 12.99 6.39 11.11
C ILE A 189 13.00 7.65 11.99
N MET A 190 12.02 8.54 11.85
CA MET A 190 11.99 9.82 12.57
C MET A 190 11.72 9.67 14.07
N PHE A 191 10.82 8.78 14.46
CA PHE A 191 10.33 8.74 15.85
C PHE A 191 10.77 7.50 16.64
N PHE A 192 11.17 6.42 15.97
CA PHE A 192 11.45 5.15 16.64
C PHE A 192 12.86 4.59 16.37
N ALA A 193 13.56 5.05 15.34
CA ALA A 193 14.85 4.45 14.98
C ALA A 193 16.00 4.83 15.93
N ALA A 194 15.91 5.94 16.65
CA ALA A 194 16.92 6.42 17.63
C ALA A 194 18.37 6.14 17.16
N ASP A 195 18.71 6.54 15.95
CA ASP A 195 20.01 6.33 15.27
C ASP A 195 20.37 4.86 14.92
N SER A 196 19.47 3.91 15.16
CA SER A 196 19.71 2.49 14.86
C SER A 196 18.85 1.99 13.69
N THR A 197 19.45 1.81 12.52
CA THR A 197 18.79 1.20 11.35
C THR A 197 18.25 -0.21 11.66
N PHE A 198 18.89 -0.93 12.56
CA PHE A 198 18.45 -2.26 12.98
C PHE A 198 17.10 -2.19 13.74
N PHE A 199 16.94 -1.21 14.62
CA PHE A 199 15.69 -1.03 15.36
C PHE A 199 14.55 -0.60 14.45
N ALA A 200 14.81 0.28 13.46
CA ALA A 200 13.84 0.61 12.43
C ALA A 200 13.35 -0.62 11.65
N ALA A 201 14.27 -1.49 11.24
CA ALA A 201 13.93 -2.73 10.55
C ALA A 201 13.08 -3.67 11.43
N PHE A 202 13.39 -3.75 12.73
CA PHE A 202 12.63 -4.54 13.70
C PHE A 202 11.19 -4.01 13.86
N VAL A 203 11.00 -2.70 14.00
CA VAL A 203 9.68 -2.07 14.10
C VAL A 203 8.88 -2.31 12.80
N MET A 204 9.50 -2.15 11.64
CA MET A 204 8.85 -2.43 10.35
C MET A 204 8.42 -3.89 10.24
N LEU A 205 9.26 -4.83 10.64
CA LEU A 205 8.92 -6.26 10.66
C LEU A 205 7.75 -6.53 11.60
N PHE A 206 7.75 -5.93 12.79
CA PHE A 206 6.63 -6.03 13.73
C PHE A 206 5.32 -5.52 13.11
N LEU A 207 5.33 -4.36 12.44
CA LEU A 207 4.16 -3.79 11.77
C LEU A 207 3.62 -4.72 10.66
N LEU A 208 4.51 -5.35 9.88
CA LEU A 208 4.12 -6.31 8.85
C LEU A 208 3.49 -7.58 9.45
N ILE A 209 4.07 -8.13 10.52
CA ILE A 209 3.53 -9.28 11.24
C ILE A 209 2.17 -8.93 11.86
N PHE A 210 2.04 -7.74 12.44
CA PHE A 210 0.80 -7.24 13.00
C PHE A 210 -0.31 -7.13 11.96
N SER A 211 0.01 -6.56 10.80
CA SER A 211 -0.88 -6.46 9.65
C SER A 211 -1.35 -7.84 9.14
N PHE A 212 -0.42 -8.80 9.02
CA PHE A 212 -0.73 -10.17 8.61
C PHE A 212 -1.62 -10.88 9.63
N SER A 213 -1.34 -10.70 10.93
CA SER A 213 -2.16 -11.25 12.01
C SER A 213 -3.58 -10.67 12.02
N ALA A 214 -3.72 -9.36 11.77
CA ALA A 214 -5.01 -8.71 11.60
C ALA A 214 -5.79 -9.27 10.40
N THR A 215 -5.12 -9.49 9.27
CA THR A 215 -5.72 -10.14 8.09
C THR A 215 -6.30 -11.51 8.44
N LEU A 216 -5.55 -12.37 9.15
CA LEU A 216 -6.01 -13.70 9.57
C LEU A 216 -7.18 -13.60 10.56
N THR A 217 -7.10 -12.69 11.52
CA THR A 217 -8.14 -12.50 12.55
C THR A 217 -9.45 -12.04 11.91
N VAL A 218 -9.41 -11.04 11.03
CA VAL A 218 -10.60 -10.54 10.35
C VAL A 218 -11.15 -11.57 9.36
N SER A 219 -10.29 -12.32 8.65
CA SER A 219 -10.71 -13.44 7.80
C SER A 219 -11.46 -14.51 8.63
N SER A 220 -10.95 -14.85 9.81
CA SER A 220 -11.59 -15.80 10.72
C SER A 220 -12.94 -15.27 11.23
N LEU A 221 -13.00 -13.98 11.59
CA LEU A 221 -14.24 -13.35 12.03
C LEU A 221 -15.29 -13.36 10.93
N LEU A 222 -14.93 -12.96 9.70
CA LEU A 222 -15.84 -12.98 8.55
C LEU A 222 -16.34 -14.39 8.22
N SER A 223 -15.45 -15.41 8.30
CA SER A 223 -15.81 -16.79 8.02
C SER A 223 -16.77 -17.38 9.04
N ARG A 224 -16.79 -16.86 10.28
CA ARG A 224 -17.67 -17.31 11.37
C ARG A 224 -18.97 -16.50 11.48
N THR A 225 -19.00 -15.27 10.97
CA THR A 225 -20.14 -14.35 11.12
C THR A 225 -20.93 -14.20 9.83
N ILE A 226 -20.43 -13.39 8.89
CA ILE A 226 -21.17 -12.97 7.69
C ILE A 226 -21.09 -14.03 6.59
N LEU A 227 -19.91 -14.62 6.39
CA LEU A 227 -19.62 -15.55 5.31
C LEU A 227 -19.38 -16.97 5.85
N LYS A 228 -20.39 -17.51 6.57
CA LYS A 228 -20.33 -18.83 7.17
C LYS A 228 -20.14 -19.93 6.12
N GLY A 229 -19.34 -20.94 6.43
CA GLY A 229 -19.13 -22.12 5.59
C GLY A 229 -17.82 -22.82 5.91
N MET A 230 -17.67 -24.05 5.41
CA MET A 230 -16.42 -24.79 5.52
C MET A 230 -15.40 -24.30 4.49
N PRO A 231 -14.10 -24.25 4.84
CA PRO A 231 -13.06 -23.96 3.86
C PRO A 231 -13.06 -25.03 2.75
N SER A 232 -12.83 -24.60 1.52
CA SER A 232 -12.74 -25.51 0.39
C SER A 232 -11.53 -26.45 0.55
N ALA A 233 -11.69 -27.71 0.16
CA ALA A 233 -10.57 -28.63 0.08
C ALA A 233 -9.63 -28.17 -1.03
N PHE A 234 -8.50 -27.59 -0.66
CA PHE A 234 -7.49 -27.16 -1.61
C PHE A 234 -6.67 -28.37 -2.07
N HIS A 235 -6.96 -28.89 -3.25
CA HIS A 235 -6.06 -29.80 -3.95
C HIS A 235 -4.98 -28.99 -4.64
N LEU A 236 -3.80 -28.99 -4.06
CA LEU A 236 -2.64 -28.32 -4.64
C LEU A 236 -2.06 -29.20 -5.77
N GLU A 237 -2.49 -28.96 -6.99
CA GLU A 237 -1.74 -29.41 -8.14
C GLU A 237 -0.56 -28.46 -8.32
N LEU A 238 0.65 -28.92 -7.98
CA LEU A 238 1.88 -28.17 -8.19
C LEU A 238 2.20 -28.16 -9.69
N PRO A 239 2.06 -27.02 -10.38
CA PRO A 239 2.44 -26.95 -11.78
C PRO A 239 3.93 -27.20 -11.93
N PRO A 240 4.37 -27.87 -13.01
CA PRO A 240 5.77 -28.07 -13.27
C PRO A 240 6.48 -26.73 -13.45
N TYR A 241 7.74 -26.63 -12.95
CA TYR A 241 8.57 -25.45 -13.23
C TYR A 241 8.70 -25.26 -14.74
N ARG A 242 8.35 -24.09 -15.23
CA ARG A 242 8.49 -23.68 -16.62
C ARG A 242 9.56 -22.61 -16.74
N LYS A 243 10.29 -22.60 -17.84
CA LYS A 243 11.19 -21.49 -18.16
C LYS A 243 10.32 -20.29 -18.56
N PRO A 244 10.38 -19.16 -17.81
CA PRO A 244 9.56 -17.99 -18.12
C PRO A 244 10.02 -17.33 -19.42
N GLN A 245 9.08 -16.87 -20.22
CA GLN A 245 9.36 -16.04 -21.40
C GLN A 245 9.50 -14.58 -20.98
N ILE A 246 10.66 -14.23 -20.42
CA ILE A 246 10.91 -12.95 -19.73
C ILE A 246 10.44 -11.74 -20.55
N GLY A 247 10.78 -11.65 -21.83
CA GLY A 247 10.40 -10.51 -22.69
C GLY A 247 8.89 -10.36 -22.84
N ALA A 248 8.17 -11.47 -23.11
CA ALA A 248 6.72 -11.45 -23.27
C ALA A 248 6.01 -11.11 -21.93
N ILE A 249 6.53 -11.62 -20.82
CA ILE A 249 6.00 -11.36 -19.48
C ILE A 249 6.13 -9.87 -19.14
N ILE A 250 7.32 -9.29 -19.36
CA ILE A 250 7.57 -7.87 -19.08
C ILE A 250 6.59 -6.99 -19.85
N VAL A 251 6.51 -7.19 -21.17
CA VAL A 251 5.62 -6.38 -22.03
C VAL A 251 4.16 -6.53 -21.60
N LYS A 252 3.71 -7.76 -21.36
CA LYS A 252 2.33 -8.04 -20.93
C LYS A 252 2.04 -7.43 -19.54
N SER A 253 2.95 -7.55 -18.58
CA SER A 253 2.77 -7.01 -17.22
C SER A 253 2.73 -5.49 -17.23
N LEU A 254 3.58 -4.84 -18.02
CA LEU A 254 3.60 -3.38 -18.15
C LEU A 254 2.31 -2.87 -18.80
N ARG A 255 1.88 -3.48 -19.90
CA ARG A 255 0.69 -3.05 -20.63
C ARG A 255 -0.61 -3.36 -19.89
N ASP A 256 -0.78 -4.59 -19.42
CA ASP A 256 -2.07 -5.08 -18.94
C ASP A 256 -2.27 -4.83 -17.43
N ARG A 257 -1.17 -4.67 -16.66
CA ARG A 257 -1.23 -4.42 -15.21
C ARG A 257 -0.80 -2.99 -14.84
N ALA A 258 0.46 -2.60 -15.14
CA ALA A 258 0.99 -1.31 -14.71
C ALA A 258 0.28 -0.12 -15.37
N LEU A 259 0.15 -0.12 -16.70
CA LEU A 259 -0.51 0.96 -17.44
C LEU A 259 -1.99 1.10 -17.07
N PHE A 260 -2.68 -0.01 -16.87
CA PHE A 260 -4.09 0.01 -16.52
C PHE A 260 -4.35 0.61 -15.12
N VAL A 261 -3.52 0.26 -14.13
CA VAL A 261 -3.61 0.83 -12.78
C VAL A 261 -3.24 2.32 -12.82
N LEU A 262 -2.19 2.68 -13.57
CA LEU A 262 -1.74 4.07 -13.72
C LEU A 262 -2.83 4.95 -14.37
N LEU A 263 -3.46 4.50 -15.46
CA LEU A 263 -4.53 5.28 -16.10
C LEU A 263 -5.70 5.53 -15.15
N ARG A 264 -6.07 4.55 -14.33
CA ARG A 264 -7.09 4.75 -13.29
C ARG A 264 -6.65 5.77 -12.24
N ALA A 265 -5.40 5.70 -11.80
CA ALA A 265 -4.86 6.66 -10.84
C ALA A 265 -4.88 8.09 -11.40
N ILE A 266 -4.50 8.28 -12.67
CA ILE A 266 -4.54 9.58 -13.37
C ILE A 266 -5.96 10.16 -13.41
N VAL A 267 -6.96 9.35 -13.81
CA VAL A 267 -8.37 9.78 -13.91
C VAL A 267 -8.92 10.27 -12.56
N ILE A 268 -8.42 9.72 -11.45
CA ILE A 268 -8.87 10.11 -10.11
C ILE A 268 -8.01 11.25 -9.54
N ALA A 269 -6.70 11.23 -9.81
CA ALA A 269 -5.76 12.22 -9.26
C ALA A 269 -5.99 13.63 -9.84
N ALA A 270 -6.42 13.74 -11.11
CA ALA A 270 -6.68 15.04 -11.73
C ALA A 270 -7.81 15.83 -11.03
N PRO A 271 -9.04 15.28 -10.86
CA PRO A 271 -10.10 15.97 -10.13
C PRO A 271 -9.78 16.14 -8.63
N ALA A 272 -9.01 15.22 -8.04
CA ALA A 272 -8.57 15.34 -6.66
C ALA A 272 -7.60 16.51 -6.47
N GLY A 273 -6.62 16.68 -7.36
CA GLY A 273 -5.70 17.81 -7.36
C GLY A 273 -6.42 19.15 -7.53
N LEU A 274 -7.42 19.21 -8.43
CA LEU A 274 -8.28 20.36 -8.58
C LEU A 274 -9.06 20.68 -7.29
N PHE A 275 -9.63 19.66 -6.66
CA PHE A 275 -10.40 19.83 -5.43
C PHE A 275 -9.50 20.33 -4.27
N ILE A 276 -8.32 19.76 -4.10
CA ILE A 276 -7.34 20.21 -3.11
C ILE A 276 -6.93 21.66 -3.36
N TRP A 277 -6.67 22.02 -4.63
CA TRP A 277 -6.32 23.39 -5.00
C TRP A 277 -7.45 24.36 -4.64
N ILE A 278 -8.72 24.04 -4.94
CA ILE A 278 -9.88 24.87 -4.57
C ILE A 278 -9.94 25.07 -3.06
N LEU A 279 -9.80 24.01 -2.27
CA LEU A 279 -9.85 24.09 -0.80
C LEU A 279 -8.72 24.95 -0.22
N THR A 280 -7.55 24.95 -0.87
CA THR A 280 -6.37 25.68 -0.40
C THR A 280 -6.43 27.16 -0.76
N HIS A 281 -6.96 27.48 -1.95
CA HIS A 281 -7.00 28.88 -2.45
C HIS A 281 -8.31 29.62 -2.12
N THR A 282 -9.36 28.89 -1.74
CA THR A 282 -10.58 29.51 -1.26
C THR A 282 -10.40 29.93 0.20
N GLN A 283 -10.67 31.20 0.50
CA GLN A 283 -10.60 31.74 1.87
C GLN A 283 -12.00 31.91 2.45
N LEU A 284 -12.18 31.46 3.67
CA LEU A 284 -13.37 31.70 4.48
C LEU A 284 -12.90 32.35 5.79
N ASN A 285 -13.44 33.52 6.13
CA ASN A 285 -13.03 34.28 7.35
C ASN A 285 -11.52 34.54 7.43
N SER A 286 -10.86 34.87 6.32
CA SER A 286 -9.42 35.14 6.22
C SER A 286 -8.51 33.94 6.45
N GLN A 287 -9.06 32.72 6.45
CA GLN A 287 -8.29 31.48 6.51
C GLN A 287 -8.62 30.59 5.31
N PRO A 288 -7.66 29.80 4.80
CA PRO A 288 -7.94 28.79 3.78
C PRO A 288 -8.97 27.78 4.28
N VAL A 289 -9.94 27.43 3.43
CA VAL A 289 -11.01 26.47 3.77
C VAL A 289 -10.45 25.15 4.26
N ILE A 290 -9.32 24.70 3.69
CA ILE A 290 -8.66 23.44 4.10
C ILE A 290 -8.26 23.45 5.58
N LEU A 291 -7.78 24.57 6.13
CA LEU A 291 -7.42 24.69 7.54
C LEU A 291 -8.67 24.71 8.43
N GLY A 292 -9.72 25.42 8.01
CA GLY A 292 -11.00 25.40 8.74
C GLY A 292 -11.63 24.00 8.79
N MET A 293 -11.48 23.22 7.71
CA MET A 293 -11.89 21.80 7.72
C MET A 293 -11.04 20.95 8.67
N ALA A 294 -9.73 21.21 8.76
CA ALA A 294 -8.85 20.52 9.69
C ALA A 294 -9.23 20.84 11.13
N GLU A 295 -9.49 22.11 11.48
CA GLU A 295 -9.97 22.53 12.80
C GLU A 295 -11.31 21.86 13.17
N PHE A 296 -12.24 21.77 12.23
CA PHE A 296 -13.51 21.07 12.42
C PHE A 296 -13.33 19.57 12.69
N LEU A 297 -12.34 18.94 12.08
CA LEU A 297 -12.03 17.51 12.27
C LEU A 297 -11.21 17.22 13.52
N SER A 298 -10.56 18.22 14.13
CA SER A 298 -9.70 18.05 15.32
C SER A 298 -10.41 17.34 16.48
N PRO A 299 -11.63 17.74 16.92
CA PRO A 299 -12.32 17.05 18.02
C PRO A 299 -12.69 15.61 17.69
N LEU A 300 -12.81 15.26 16.42
CA LEU A 300 -13.04 13.87 15.98
C LEU A 300 -11.74 13.05 15.93
N ALA A 301 -10.60 13.68 15.69
CA ALA A 301 -9.29 13.02 15.55
C ALA A 301 -8.57 12.83 16.90
N GLU A 302 -8.71 13.78 17.84
CA GLU A 302 -8.05 13.77 19.15
C GLU A 302 -8.23 12.48 19.96
N PRO A 303 -9.43 11.84 20.05
CA PRO A 303 -9.58 10.59 20.79
C PRO A 303 -8.73 9.44 20.26
N PHE A 304 -8.30 9.54 19.00
CA PHE A 304 -7.46 8.55 18.31
C PHE A 304 -5.98 8.92 18.30
N GLY A 305 -5.59 10.02 18.95
CA GLY A 305 -4.22 10.50 19.05
C GLY A 305 -3.69 11.14 17.76
N MET A 306 -4.57 11.70 16.97
CA MET A 306 -4.27 12.43 15.74
C MET A 306 -4.86 13.84 15.84
N ASP A 307 -4.32 14.78 15.08
CA ASP A 307 -4.94 16.08 14.88
C ASP A 307 -5.84 16.09 13.64
N GLY A 308 -6.57 17.19 13.46
CA GLY A 308 -7.47 17.32 12.32
C GLY A 308 -6.72 17.41 10.99
N ILE A 309 -5.49 17.90 10.96
CA ILE A 309 -4.65 17.97 9.76
C ILE A 309 -4.26 16.56 9.33
N ILE A 310 -3.87 15.69 10.25
CA ILE A 310 -3.55 14.29 9.97
C ILE A 310 -4.78 13.59 9.37
N LEU A 311 -5.93 13.69 10.03
CA LEU A 311 -7.14 13.02 9.55
C LEU A 311 -7.59 13.55 8.19
N LEU A 312 -7.53 14.88 7.97
CA LEU A 312 -7.86 15.51 6.70
C LEU A 312 -6.89 15.08 5.59
N ALA A 313 -5.59 14.98 5.88
CA ALA A 313 -4.59 14.50 4.93
C ALA A 313 -4.87 13.06 4.48
N PHE A 314 -5.29 12.18 5.38
CA PHE A 314 -5.73 10.84 5.01
C PHE A 314 -7.01 10.85 4.15
N LEU A 315 -7.97 11.71 4.46
CA LEU A 315 -9.20 11.85 3.66
C LEU A 315 -8.90 12.35 2.24
N LEU A 316 -8.10 13.41 2.12
CA LEU A 316 -7.70 13.96 0.83
C LEU A 316 -6.70 13.07 0.10
N GLY A 317 -5.95 12.22 0.82
CA GLY A 317 -5.05 11.20 0.31
C GLY A 317 -5.76 9.95 -0.25
N TRP A 318 -7.08 9.88 -0.22
CA TRP A 318 -7.86 8.76 -0.76
C TRP A 318 -7.56 8.42 -2.24
N PRO A 319 -7.29 9.36 -3.14
CA PRO A 319 -6.86 9.05 -4.51
C PRO A 319 -5.59 8.20 -4.58
N ALA A 320 -4.58 8.55 -3.78
CA ALA A 320 -3.28 7.89 -3.72
C ALA A 320 -2.68 8.06 -2.32
N ASN A 321 -2.33 6.96 -1.65
CA ASN A 321 -1.83 6.99 -0.27
C ASN A 321 -0.47 7.71 -0.15
N GLU A 322 0.27 7.80 -1.24
CA GLU A 322 1.58 8.46 -1.33
C GLU A 322 1.51 9.97 -1.09
N ILE A 323 0.36 10.61 -1.35
CA ILE A 323 0.23 12.07 -1.20
C ILE A 323 -0.09 12.50 0.23
N VAL A 324 -0.29 11.59 1.17
CA VAL A 324 -0.69 11.91 2.56
C VAL A 324 0.36 12.78 3.27
N ILE A 325 1.66 12.40 3.22
CA ILE A 325 2.74 13.22 3.82
C ILE A 325 2.87 14.59 3.15
N PRO A 326 2.95 14.70 1.81
CA PRO A 326 2.96 16.00 1.14
C PRO A 326 1.79 16.91 1.48
N LEU A 327 0.59 16.33 1.64
CA LEU A 327 -0.60 17.07 2.06
C LEU A 327 -0.51 17.56 3.51
N MET A 328 -0.01 16.74 4.42
CA MET A 328 0.23 17.16 5.81
C MET A 328 1.23 18.32 5.87
N LEU A 329 2.35 18.20 5.15
CA LEU A 329 3.36 19.25 5.09
C LEU A 329 2.80 20.55 4.48
N MET A 330 2.04 20.46 3.41
CA MET A 330 1.37 21.61 2.80
C MET A 330 0.49 22.34 3.80
N MET A 331 -0.30 21.62 4.60
CA MET A 331 -1.18 22.21 5.60
C MET A 331 -0.42 22.78 6.79
N TYR A 332 0.59 22.09 7.33
CA TYR A 332 1.40 22.58 8.46
C TYR A 332 2.26 23.80 8.08
N LEU A 333 2.77 23.83 6.85
CA LEU A 333 3.58 24.96 6.35
C LEU A 333 2.74 26.07 5.71
N SER A 334 1.44 25.84 5.49
CA SER A 334 0.54 26.77 4.81
C SER A 334 1.07 27.24 3.44
N THR A 335 1.75 26.35 2.70
CA THR A 335 2.45 26.70 1.44
C THR A 335 1.53 26.84 0.23
N GLY A 336 0.27 26.42 0.33
CA GLY A 336 -0.68 26.47 -0.78
C GLY A 336 -0.45 25.42 -1.88
N SER A 337 0.70 24.73 -1.89
CA SER A 337 1.03 23.66 -2.84
C SER A 337 1.75 22.50 -2.12
N MET A 338 1.65 21.29 -2.66
CA MET A 338 2.30 20.11 -2.09
C MET A 338 3.81 20.28 -2.04
N VAL A 339 4.40 19.95 -0.88
CA VAL A 339 5.84 20.07 -0.60
C VAL A 339 6.42 18.67 -0.40
N GLU A 340 7.54 18.40 -1.06
CA GLU A 340 8.36 17.22 -0.83
C GLU A 340 9.58 17.56 0.02
N MET A 341 9.86 16.73 1.01
CA MET A 341 11.09 16.82 1.79
C MET A 341 11.76 15.46 1.84
N GLU A 342 12.94 15.37 1.24
CA GLU A 342 13.78 14.16 1.27
C GLU A 342 14.55 14.03 2.59
N ASN A 343 14.69 15.12 3.35
CA ASN A 343 15.46 15.15 4.59
C ASN A 343 14.56 14.79 5.79
N TYR A 344 14.71 13.59 6.33
CA TYR A 344 13.97 13.13 7.50
C TYR A 344 14.18 13.99 8.75
N THR A 345 15.35 14.61 8.91
CA THR A 345 15.65 15.49 10.05
C THR A 345 14.82 16.78 9.99
N ALA A 346 14.76 17.41 8.82
CA ALA A 346 13.93 18.60 8.61
C ALA A 346 12.44 18.28 8.79
N LEU A 347 12.01 17.14 8.24
CA LEU A 347 10.64 16.65 8.36
C LEU A 347 10.27 16.40 9.84
N HIS A 348 11.15 15.76 10.62
CA HIS A 348 10.96 15.54 12.05
C HIS A 348 10.81 16.87 12.83
N GLN A 349 11.65 17.87 12.50
CA GLN A 349 11.57 19.19 13.14
C GLN A 349 10.24 19.89 12.88
N ILE A 350 9.73 19.82 11.64
CA ILE A 350 8.44 20.41 11.27
C ILE A 350 7.30 19.70 12.01
N LEU A 351 7.29 18.38 12.04
CA LEU A 351 6.25 17.61 12.70
C LEU A 351 6.25 17.86 14.23
N THR A 352 7.41 17.84 14.86
CA THR A 352 7.52 18.11 16.31
C THR A 352 7.16 19.55 16.67
N ALA A 353 7.51 20.54 15.85
CA ALA A 353 7.10 21.93 16.02
C ALA A 353 5.56 22.08 15.94
N ASN A 354 4.88 21.22 15.20
CA ASN A 354 3.42 21.16 15.12
C ASN A 354 2.77 20.16 16.11
N GLY A 355 3.46 19.84 17.21
CA GLY A 355 2.90 19.07 18.32
C GLY A 355 2.93 17.53 18.16
N TRP A 356 3.64 17.00 17.16
CA TRP A 356 3.81 15.57 17.06
C TRP A 356 4.67 15.03 18.19
N THR A 357 4.16 13.99 18.82
CA THR A 357 4.85 13.19 19.83
C THR A 357 5.05 11.76 19.29
N TRP A 358 5.85 10.95 20.01
CA TRP A 358 5.98 9.53 19.69
C TRP A 358 4.64 8.78 19.79
N GLN A 359 3.71 9.26 20.64
CA GLN A 359 2.35 8.71 20.77
C GLN A 359 1.52 9.01 19.53
N THR A 360 1.58 10.24 19.00
CA THR A 360 0.95 10.63 17.74
C THR A 360 1.53 9.80 16.58
N ALA A 361 2.86 9.67 16.51
CA ALA A 361 3.53 8.85 15.50
C ALA A 361 3.07 7.39 15.56
N ALA A 362 2.94 6.79 16.76
CA ALA A 362 2.44 5.44 16.94
C ALA A 362 0.99 5.29 16.43
N SER A 363 0.12 6.26 16.74
CA SER A 363 -1.27 6.29 16.26
C SER A 363 -1.33 6.38 14.73
N VAL A 364 -0.53 7.25 14.13
CA VAL A 364 -0.46 7.41 12.68
C VAL A 364 0.07 6.15 12.00
N LEU A 365 1.07 5.46 12.59
CA LEU A 365 1.54 4.16 12.09
C LEU A 365 0.41 3.11 12.08
N VAL A 366 -0.31 2.96 13.18
CA VAL A 366 -1.43 2.01 13.27
C VAL A 366 -2.55 2.38 12.31
N PHE A 367 -2.91 3.66 12.25
CA PHE A 367 -3.94 4.12 11.33
C PHE A 367 -3.54 3.95 9.85
N SER A 368 -2.27 4.23 9.51
CA SER A 368 -1.74 4.01 8.17
C SER A 368 -1.81 2.55 7.73
N LEU A 369 -1.67 1.59 8.67
CA LEU A 369 -1.85 0.16 8.35
C LEU A 369 -3.30 -0.18 8.01
N PHE A 370 -4.28 0.41 8.70
CA PHE A 370 -5.67 -0.05 8.71
C PHE A 370 -6.69 1.01 8.26
N HIS A 371 -6.25 2.11 7.66
CA HIS A 371 -7.21 3.06 7.08
C HIS A 371 -7.84 2.50 5.79
N TRP A 372 -8.81 3.21 5.26
CA TRP A 372 -9.52 2.85 4.02
C TRP A 372 -8.56 2.60 2.84
N PRO A 373 -8.93 1.68 1.92
CA PRO A 373 -8.17 1.47 0.69
C PRO A 373 -8.25 2.68 -0.24
N CYS A 374 -7.21 2.87 -1.06
CA CYS A 374 -7.20 3.95 -2.06
C CYS A 374 -8.35 3.76 -3.09
N SER A 375 -8.74 4.84 -3.73
CA SER A 375 -9.84 4.88 -4.69
C SER A 375 -9.70 3.87 -5.83
N THR A 376 -8.49 3.66 -6.34
CA THR A 376 -8.20 2.65 -7.38
C THR A 376 -8.52 1.24 -6.86
N THR A 377 -8.21 0.93 -5.60
CA THR A 377 -8.56 -0.35 -4.98
C THR A 377 -10.07 -0.47 -4.81
N CYS A 378 -10.76 0.57 -4.35
CA CYS A 378 -12.22 0.59 -4.21
C CYS A 378 -12.93 0.32 -5.55
N LEU A 379 -12.49 0.97 -6.63
CA LEU A 379 -13.02 0.73 -7.98
C LEU A 379 -12.76 -0.71 -8.45
N THR A 380 -11.60 -1.27 -8.10
CA THR A 380 -11.28 -2.65 -8.44
C THR A 380 -12.17 -3.63 -7.66
N ILE A 381 -12.38 -3.39 -6.35
CA ILE A 381 -13.30 -4.18 -5.52
C ILE A 381 -14.72 -4.14 -6.11
N HIS A 382 -15.20 -2.95 -6.48
CA HIS A 382 -16.51 -2.80 -7.10
C HIS A 382 -16.63 -3.59 -8.41
N LYS A 383 -15.60 -3.54 -9.26
CA LYS A 383 -15.57 -4.28 -10.51
C LYS A 383 -15.56 -5.81 -10.28
N GLU A 384 -14.77 -6.31 -9.33
CA GLU A 384 -14.64 -7.75 -9.06
C GLU A 384 -15.86 -8.34 -8.32
N THR A 385 -16.52 -7.55 -7.49
CA THR A 385 -17.69 -8.00 -6.70
C THR A 385 -19.01 -7.70 -7.36
N GLY A 386 -19.09 -6.73 -8.28
CA GLY A 386 -20.33 -6.22 -8.90
C GLY A 386 -21.28 -5.58 -7.89
N SER A 387 -20.84 -5.25 -6.66
CA SER A 387 -21.74 -4.83 -5.59
C SER A 387 -21.16 -3.67 -4.76
N ILE A 388 -21.92 -2.61 -4.65
CA ILE A 388 -21.60 -1.45 -3.79
C ILE A 388 -21.55 -1.85 -2.31
N LYS A 389 -22.41 -2.77 -1.87
CA LYS A 389 -22.45 -3.24 -0.48
C LYS A 389 -21.10 -3.86 -0.05
N TRP A 390 -20.53 -4.71 -0.88
CA TRP A 390 -19.23 -5.33 -0.59
C TRP A 390 -18.08 -4.34 -0.68
N THR A 391 -18.18 -3.36 -1.57
CA THR A 391 -17.19 -2.27 -1.66
C THR A 391 -17.22 -1.42 -0.40
N LEU A 392 -18.40 -1.01 0.08
CA LEU A 392 -18.54 -0.27 1.33
C LEU A 392 -18.03 -1.07 2.54
N LEU A 393 -18.33 -2.36 2.60
CA LEU A 393 -17.84 -3.21 3.68
C LEU A 393 -16.29 -3.32 3.64
N ALA A 394 -15.69 -3.41 2.45
CA ALA A 394 -14.24 -3.42 2.29
C ALA A 394 -13.55 -2.10 2.69
N ILE A 395 -14.27 -0.99 2.64
CA ILE A 395 -13.82 0.31 3.17
C ILE A 395 -14.01 0.35 4.69
N LEU A 396 -15.17 -0.04 5.18
CA LEU A 396 -15.53 0.08 6.60
C LEU A 396 -14.69 -0.84 7.50
N LEU A 397 -14.45 -2.08 7.08
CA LEU A 397 -13.73 -3.06 7.90
C LEU A 397 -12.33 -2.56 8.34
N PRO A 398 -11.42 -2.20 7.44
CA PRO A 398 -10.11 -1.68 7.85
C PRO A 398 -10.24 -0.34 8.60
N THR A 399 -11.13 0.54 8.18
CA THR A 399 -11.34 1.86 8.80
C THR A 399 -11.78 1.73 10.27
N VAL A 400 -12.80 0.94 10.55
CA VAL A 400 -13.28 0.70 11.92
C VAL A 400 -12.19 0.02 12.75
N THR A 401 -11.48 -0.94 12.18
CA THR A 401 -10.35 -1.59 12.86
C THR A 401 -9.25 -0.57 13.19
N GLY A 402 -8.89 0.29 12.25
CA GLY A 402 -7.88 1.34 12.45
C GLY A 402 -8.26 2.30 13.58
N PHE A 403 -9.46 2.87 13.53
CA PHE A 403 -9.93 3.77 14.59
C PHE A 403 -10.03 3.07 15.95
N THR A 404 -10.54 1.83 15.99
CA THR A 404 -10.63 1.06 17.24
C THR A 404 -9.25 0.81 17.85
N LEU A 405 -8.27 0.42 17.04
CA LEU A 405 -6.92 0.17 17.51
C LEU A 405 -6.22 1.46 17.97
N CYS A 406 -6.39 2.57 17.25
CA CYS A 406 -5.86 3.88 17.67
C CYS A 406 -6.48 4.33 19.00
N PHE A 407 -7.80 4.18 19.16
CA PHE A 407 -8.48 4.50 20.41
C PHE A 407 -7.95 3.65 21.57
N LEU A 408 -7.84 2.34 21.41
CA LEU A 408 -7.30 1.44 22.41
C LEU A 408 -5.84 1.80 22.78
N LEU A 409 -5.03 2.13 21.76
CA LEU A 409 -3.65 2.56 21.97
C LEU A 409 -3.57 3.84 22.80
N GLN A 410 -4.42 4.82 22.53
CA GLN A 410 -4.48 6.06 23.30
C GLN A 410 -4.96 5.85 24.74
N GLN A 411 -5.93 4.95 24.96
CA GLN A 411 -6.33 4.59 26.33
C GLN A 411 -5.18 3.90 27.07
N LEU A 412 -4.43 3.02 26.42
CA LEU A 412 -3.25 2.39 26.99
C LEU A 412 -2.20 3.43 27.39
N PHE A 413 -1.91 4.41 26.55
CA PHE A 413 -0.95 5.49 26.87
C PHE A 413 -1.41 6.33 28.06
N LYS A 414 -2.71 6.65 28.17
CA LYS A 414 -3.29 7.35 29.33
C LYS A 414 -3.14 6.54 30.60
N ILE A 415 -3.38 5.24 30.58
CA ILE A 415 -3.23 4.35 31.74
C ILE A 415 -1.75 4.29 32.17
N ILE A 416 -0.83 4.13 31.22
CA ILE A 416 0.62 4.08 31.51
C ILE A 416 1.07 5.42 32.11
N ALA A 417 0.56 6.54 31.63
CA ALA A 417 0.89 7.87 32.18
C ALA A 417 0.35 8.10 33.60
N LEU A 418 -0.70 7.40 34.02
CA LEU A 418 -1.26 7.45 35.36
C LEU A 418 -0.51 6.59 36.37
N VAL A 419 0.17 5.53 35.92
CA VAL A 419 0.91 4.60 36.83
C VAL A 419 2.08 5.25 37.56
N PRO A 420 2.89 6.19 37.02
CA PRO A 420 3.96 6.86 37.76
C PRO A 420 3.45 7.85 38.87
N ALA A 421 2.17 8.19 38.84
CA ALA A 421 1.60 9.10 39.87
C ALA A 421 1.14 8.36 41.15
N VAL A 422 1.27 7.02 41.19
CA VAL A 422 0.83 6.17 42.32
C VAL A 422 2.02 5.58 43.08
N PHE A 423 3.25 5.73 42.61
CA PHE A 423 4.50 5.40 43.28
C PHE A 423 5.39 6.67 43.39
#